data_55410d510b7506715f1e4cf72235e6d6
#
_entry.id   55410d510b7506715f1e4cf72235e6d6
#
_cell.length_a   1.000
_cell.length_b   1.000
_cell.length_c   1.000
_cell.angle_alpha   90.00
_cell.angle_beta   90.00
_cell.angle_gamma   90.00
#
_symmetry.space_group_name_H-M   'P 1'
#
loop_
_entity.id
_entity.type
_entity.pdbx_description
1 polymer ?
#
loop_
_entity_poly.entity_id
_entity_poly.type
_entity_poly.pdbx_seq_one_letter_code
_entity_poly.pdbx_strand_id
1 'polypeptide(L)'
;ALLLFASAVAVVTAADAGPNPATKKERAKPAVAVTAQQEAEVLQFLRQHHTELAELLGHLQLSRPADYNRAIRDIGHARERLRQFEKGDGERYELELQSWVIQSKIQLLVARLAMSDSESLRDELRHLLAVQFDLKLRFSQVERDRTAERLQKLDEQLRRLADSRAELLEKEFLSLTKSSERLKAKRKDAAAAKPAGKSTP
;
A
#
# COMPACT_ATOMS: atom_id res chain seq x y z
N ALA A 1 0.46 -31.16 6.29
CA ALA A 1 -0.15 -30.02 6.97
C ALA A 1 0.70 -28.77 6.72
N LEU A 2 0.65 -28.27 5.51
CA LEU A 2 1.24 -26.98 5.10
C LEU A 2 0.05 -26.09 4.73
N LEU A 3 -0.52 -25.45 5.74
CA LEU A 3 -1.58 -24.47 5.57
C LEU A 3 -1.07 -23.10 6.03
N LEU A 4 -1.41 -22.10 5.21
CA LEU A 4 -1.54 -20.70 5.57
C LEU A 4 -0.39 -19.75 5.22
N PHE A 5 -0.34 -19.37 3.95
CA PHE A 5 0.08 -18.03 3.58
C PHE A 5 -1.17 -17.12 3.54
N ALA A 6 -1.65 -16.72 4.68
CA ALA A 6 -2.65 -15.67 4.80
C ALA A 6 -2.39 -14.87 6.08
N SER A 7 -1.52 -13.87 6.00
CA SER A 7 -1.38 -12.88 7.06
C SER A 7 -2.40 -11.76 6.83
N ALA A 8 -3.61 -11.95 7.36
CA ALA A 8 -4.51 -10.86 7.65
C ALA A 8 -4.08 -10.24 8.98
N VAL A 9 -3.63 -9.00 8.97
CA VAL A 9 -3.51 -8.17 10.17
C VAL A 9 -4.94 -7.83 10.58
N ALA A 10 -5.50 -8.60 11.52
CA ALA A 10 -6.77 -8.30 12.17
C ALA A 10 -6.48 -7.37 13.35
N VAL A 11 -6.91 -6.12 13.24
CA VAL A 11 -7.15 -5.24 14.38
C VAL A 11 -8.27 -5.84 15.21
N VAL A 12 -7.93 -6.21 16.46
CA VAL A 12 -8.88 -6.71 17.44
C VAL A 12 -9.69 -5.54 17.96
N THR A 13 -10.95 -5.44 17.55
CA THR A 13 -12.00 -4.76 18.34
C THR A 13 -12.91 -5.84 18.92
N ALA A 14 -12.93 -5.94 20.24
CA ALA A 14 -13.83 -6.79 20.98
C ALA A 14 -15.23 -6.16 21.02
N ALA A 15 -16.25 -6.93 20.60
CA ALA A 15 -17.61 -6.87 21.13
C ALA A 15 -18.41 -8.06 20.58
N ASP A 16 -18.67 -8.99 21.45
CA ASP A 16 -19.92 -9.68 21.83
C ASP A 16 -20.95 -10.12 20.77
N ALA A 17 -21.41 -11.34 21.01
CA ALA A 17 -22.73 -11.95 20.72
C ALA A 17 -22.88 -12.87 19.49
N GLY A 18 -23.08 -14.17 19.79
CA GLY A 18 -24.11 -15.02 19.24
C GLY A 18 -23.74 -16.01 18.14
N PRO A 19 -24.13 -17.30 18.29
CA PRO A 19 -23.84 -18.33 17.30
C PRO A 19 -24.85 -18.31 16.16
N ASN A 20 -24.40 -18.14 14.94
CA ASN A 20 -25.23 -18.39 13.76
C ASN A 20 -24.54 -19.41 12.83
N PRO A 21 -25.09 -20.63 12.66
CA PRO A 21 -24.54 -21.63 11.76
C PRO A 21 -25.10 -21.44 10.35
N ALA A 22 -24.44 -20.68 9.54
CA ALA A 22 -24.66 -20.72 8.09
C ALA A 22 -23.33 -20.86 7.39
N THR A 23 -22.95 -22.09 7.12
CA THR A 23 -21.86 -22.47 6.21
C THR A 23 -22.13 -21.93 4.82
N LYS A 24 -21.70 -20.68 4.59
CA LYS A 24 -21.65 -20.10 3.26
C LYS A 24 -20.46 -20.74 2.56
N LYS A 25 -20.75 -21.76 1.74
CA LYS A 25 -19.82 -22.39 0.80
C LYS A 25 -19.25 -21.28 -0.08
N GLU A 26 -18.08 -20.79 0.28
CA GLU A 26 -17.35 -19.78 -0.47
C GLU A 26 -17.00 -20.43 -1.82
N ARG A 27 -17.70 -20.02 -2.85
CA ARG A 27 -17.42 -20.43 -4.23
C ARG A 27 -15.98 -19.99 -4.53
N ALA A 28 -15.09 -20.96 -4.56
CA ALA A 28 -13.71 -20.77 -4.99
C ALA A 28 -13.75 -20.10 -6.38
N LYS A 29 -13.30 -18.85 -6.48
CA LYS A 29 -13.06 -18.19 -7.76
C LYS A 29 -12.16 -19.12 -8.58
N PRO A 30 -12.41 -19.32 -9.90
CA PRO A 30 -11.55 -20.15 -10.72
C PRO A 30 -10.13 -19.65 -10.60
N ALA A 31 -9.22 -20.54 -10.19
CA ALA A 31 -7.82 -20.22 -10.02
C ALA A 31 -7.27 -19.83 -11.40
N VAL A 32 -6.95 -18.55 -11.57
CA VAL A 32 -6.29 -18.06 -12.78
C VAL A 32 -5.01 -18.88 -12.95
N ALA A 33 -4.87 -19.51 -14.13
CA ALA A 33 -3.69 -20.32 -14.43
C ALA A 33 -2.44 -19.44 -14.39
N VAL A 34 -1.38 -19.93 -13.74
CA VAL A 34 -0.07 -19.26 -13.71
C VAL A 34 0.50 -19.30 -15.12
N THR A 35 0.92 -18.15 -15.65
CA THR A 35 1.61 -18.11 -16.94
C THR A 35 3.08 -18.49 -16.79
N ALA A 36 3.67 -19.08 -17.82
CA ALA A 36 5.10 -19.43 -17.80
C ALA A 36 6.02 -18.20 -17.54
N GLN A 37 5.60 -17.04 -17.99
CA GLN A 37 6.32 -15.79 -17.73
C GLN A 37 6.27 -15.40 -16.25
N GLN A 38 5.09 -15.44 -15.62
CA GLN A 38 4.93 -15.17 -14.19
C GLN A 38 5.77 -16.14 -13.34
N GLU A 39 5.77 -17.42 -13.70
CA GLU A 39 6.57 -18.45 -13.04
C GLU A 39 8.07 -18.12 -13.14
N ALA A 40 8.58 -17.84 -14.34
CA ALA A 40 9.99 -17.49 -14.56
C ALA A 40 10.42 -16.25 -13.74
N GLU A 41 9.59 -15.21 -13.73
CA GLU A 41 9.84 -13.98 -12.97
C GLU A 41 9.86 -14.20 -11.46
N VAL A 42 8.96 -15.04 -10.94
CA VAL A 42 8.91 -15.39 -9.51
C VAL A 42 10.13 -16.23 -9.12
N LEU A 43 10.49 -17.24 -9.94
CA LEU A 43 11.67 -18.06 -9.67
C LEU A 43 12.97 -17.25 -9.72
N GLN A 44 13.09 -16.31 -10.65
CA GLN A 44 14.22 -15.39 -10.70
C GLN A 44 14.31 -14.52 -9.43
N PHE A 45 13.19 -13.93 -9.00
CA PHE A 45 13.11 -13.14 -7.78
C PHE A 45 13.54 -13.96 -6.55
N LEU A 46 13.06 -15.19 -6.41
CA LEU A 46 13.40 -16.07 -5.30
C LEU A 46 14.88 -16.46 -5.31
N ARG A 47 15.47 -16.77 -6.46
CA ARG A 47 16.90 -17.07 -6.56
C ARG A 47 17.79 -15.91 -6.12
N GLN A 48 17.32 -14.68 -6.29
CA GLN A 48 18.05 -13.48 -5.90
C GLN A 48 17.90 -13.18 -4.40
N HIS A 49 16.73 -13.40 -3.82
CA HIS A 49 16.41 -12.90 -2.49
C HIS A 49 16.09 -13.97 -1.45
N HIS A 50 15.74 -15.19 -1.88
CA HIS A 50 15.35 -16.29 -0.97
C HIS A 50 15.58 -17.66 -1.58
N THR A 51 16.85 -18.08 -1.68
CA THR A 51 17.27 -19.34 -2.32
C THR A 51 16.62 -20.58 -1.72
N GLU A 52 16.50 -20.64 -0.41
CA GLU A 52 15.86 -21.76 0.30
C GLU A 52 14.40 -21.97 -0.10
N LEU A 53 13.63 -20.88 -0.27
CA LEU A 53 12.25 -20.96 -0.74
C LEU A 53 12.19 -21.37 -2.22
N ALA A 54 13.16 -20.97 -3.04
CA ALA A 54 13.26 -21.40 -4.43
C ALA A 54 13.48 -22.93 -4.54
N GLU A 55 14.35 -23.48 -3.71
CA GLU A 55 14.61 -24.95 -3.63
C GLU A 55 13.36 -25.70 -3.18
N LEU A 56 12.70 -25.21 -2.13
CA LEU A 56 11.46 -25.81 -1.62
C LEU A 56 10.36 -25.83 -2.71
N LEU A 57 10.23 -24.78 -3.49
CA LEU A 57 9.28 -24.74 -4.61
C LEU A 57 9.62 -25.73 -5.71
N GLY A 58 10.91 -25.98 -5.99
CA GLY A 58 11.33 -27.01 -6.92
C GLY A 58 10.85 -28.41 -6.49
N HIS A 59 10.95 -28.74 -5.22
CA HIS A 59 10.41 -29.98 -4.66
C HIS A 59 8.87 -30.03 -4.69
N LEU A 60 8.23 -28.89 -4.43
CA LEU A 60 6.77 -28.77 -4.42
C LEU A 60 6.17 -28.95 -5.82
N GLN A 61 6.85 -28.48 -6.85
CA GLN A 61 6.45 -28.63 -8.25
C GLN A 61 6.23 -30.11 -8.64
N LEU A 62 7.14 -30.97 -8.18
CA LEU A 62 7.09 -32.41 -8.49
C LEU A 62 6.08 -33.16 -7.62
N SER A 63 5.96 -32.79 -6.33
CA SER A 63 5.15 -33.54 -5.36
C SER A 63 3.71 -33.05 -5.27
N ARG A 64 3.45 -31.74 -5.41
CA ARG A 64 2.15 -31.09 -5.22
C ARG A 64 1.95 -29.92 -6.19
N PRO A 65 1.65 -30.18 -7.47
CA PRO A 65 1.53 -29.10 -8.48
C PRO A 65 0.49 -28.02 -8.15
N ALA A 66 -0.60 -28.40 -7.48
CA ALA A 66 -1.65 -27.45 -7.09
C ALA A 66 -1.16 -26.44 -6.04
N ASP A 67 -0.41 -26.92 -5.03
CA ASP A 67 0.19 -26.08 -3.99
C ASP A 67 1.32 -25.22 -4.56
N TYR A 68 2.11 -25.78 -5.49
CA TYR A 68 3.11 -25.02 -6.23
C TYR A 68 2.50 -23.83 -6.99
N ASN A 69 1.46 -24.07 -7.79
CA ASN A 69 0.78 -23.00 -8.52
C ASN A 69 0.18 -21.94 -7.60
N ARG A 70 -0.30 -22.33 -6.43
CA ARG A 70 -0.77 -21.39 -5.41
C ARG A 70 0.37 -20.54 -4.87
N ALA A 71 1.47 -21.17 -4.47
CA ALA A 71 2.65 -20.49 -3.96
C ALA A 71 3.24 -19.50 -4.97
N ILE A 72 3.34 -19.87 -6.27
CA ILE A 72 3.79 -18.98 -7.33
C ILE A 72 2.90 -17.74 -7.45
N ARG A 73 1.57 -17.88 -7.34
CA ARG A 73 0.66 -16.74 -7.36
C ARG A 73 0.85 -15.82 -6.15
N ASP A 74 0.93 -16.41 -4.96
CA ASP A 74 1.05 -15.66 -3.71
C ASP A 74 2.36 -14.86 -3.66
N ILE A 75 3.46 -15.47 -4.10
CA ILE A 75 4.76 -14.80 -4.22
C ILE A 75 4.75 -13.76 -5.34
N GLY A 76 4.10 -14.03 -6.46
CA GLY A 76 3.90 -13.08 -7.55
C GLY A 76 3.17 -11.81 -7.08
N HIS A 77 2.12 -11.97 -6.28
CA HIS A 77 1.42 -10.84 -5.66
C HIS A 77 2.31 -10.07 -4.66
N ALA A 78 3.12 -10.77 -3.88
CA ALA A 78 4.07 -10.13 -2.97
C ALA A 78 5.11 -9.30 -3.75
N ARG A 79 5.70 -9.89 -4.80
CA ARG A 79 6.65 -9.21 -5.69
C ARG A 79 6.03 -7.96 -6.35
N GLU A 80 4.79 -8.05 -6.84
CA GLU A 80 4.14 -6.91 -7.48
C GLU A 80 3.88 -5.76 -6.49
N ARG A 81 3.53 -6.06 -5.24
CA ARG A 81 3.44 -5.04 -4.18
C ARG A 81 4.80 -4.37 -3.91
N LEU A 82 5.89 -5.14 -3.86
CA LEU A 82 7.24 -4.61 -3.69
C LEU A 82 7.63 -3.69 -4.85
N ARG A 83 7.31 -4.09 -6.08
CA ARG A 83 7.60 -3.30 -7.29
C ARG A 83 7.01 -1.89 -7.29
N GLN A 84 5.92 -1.67 -6.58
CA GLN A 84 5.30 -0.34 -6.46
C GLN A 84 6.24 0.67 -5.80
N PHE A 85 7.15 0.21 -4.95
CA PHE A 85 8.13 1.07 -4.25
C PHE A 85 9.44 1.21 -5.02
N GLU A 86 9.77 0.28 -5.92
CA GLU A 86 11.06 0.20 -6.61
C GLU A 86 11.43 1.50 -7.36
N LYS A 87 10.47 2.15 -8.02
CA LYS A 87 10.71 3.34 -8.85
C LYS A 87 10.64 4.67 -8.10
N GLY A 88 10.04 4.71 -6.93
CA GLY A 88 9.74 5.96 -6.22
C GLY A 88 10.37 6.07 -4.83
N ASP A 89 10.68 4.95 -4.20
CA ASP A 89 11.11 4.88 -2.81
C ASP A 89 12.01 3.66 -2.56
N GLY A 90 13.27 3.77 -3.00
CA GLY A 90 14.24 2.66 -2.88
C GLY A 90 14.49 2.21 -1.45
N GLU A 91 14.50 3.13 -0.48
CA GLU A 91 14.67 2.78 0.94
C GLU A 91 13.48 1.95 1.45
N ARG A 92 12.28 2.36 1.10
CA ARG A 92 11.07 1.60 1.46
C ARG A 92 11.03 0.25 0.77
N TYR A 93 11.43 0.17 -0.50
CA TYR A 93 11.55 -1.08 -1.22
C TYR A 93 12.45 -2.08 -0.49
N GLU A 94 13.66 -1.64 -0.09
CA GLU A 94 14.61 -2.49 0.63
C GLU A 94 14.07 -2.97 1.99
N LEU A 95 13.44 -2.09 2.75
CA LEU A 95 12.84 -2.46 4.04
C LEU A 95 11.68 -3.45 3.87
N GLU A 96 10.80 -3.24 2.89
CA GLU A 96 9.68 -4.14 2.59
C GLU A 96 10.19 -5.51 2.09
N LEU A 97 11.21 -5.52 1.24
CA LEU A 97 11.84 -6.75 0.76
C LEU A 97 12.48 -7.54 1.90
N GLN A 98 13.26 -6.89 2.75
CA GLN A 98 13.88 -7.53 3.93
C GLN A 98 12.82 -8.07 4.88
N SER A 99 11.77 -7.31 5.13
CA SER A 99 10.64 -7.72 5.97
C SER A 99 9.95 -8.97 5.40
N TRP A 100 9.70 -9.01 4.10
CA TRP A 100 9.11 -10.16 3.42
C TRP A 100 10.02 -11.41 3.51
N VAL A 101 11.32 -11.26 3.27
CA VAL A 101 12.30 -12.36 3.37
C VAL A 101 12.35 -12.92 4.78
N ILE A 102 12.47 -12.06 5.80
CA ILE A 102 12.52 -12.48 7.21
C ILE A 102 11.21 -13.17 7.62
N GLN A 103 10.06 -12.61 7.25
CA GLN A 103 8.76 -13.22 7.53
C GLN A 103 8.64 -14.62 6.89
N SER A 104 9.10 -14.78 5.66
CA SER A 104 9.10 -16.06 4.95
C SER A 104 10.02 -17.09 5.65
N LYS A 105 11.22 -16.69 6.07
CA LYS A 105 12.15 -17.54 6.84
C LYS A 105 11.53 -17.99 8.16
N ILE A 106 10.90 -17.08 8.90
CA ILE A 106 10.19 -17.40 10.15
C ILE A 106 9.14 -18.48 9.91
N GLN A 107 8.34 -18.35 8.85
CA GLN A 107 7.30 -19.33 8.53
C GLN A 107 7.88 -20.72 8.18
N LEU A 108 8.98 -20.76 7.42
CA LEU A 108 9.67 -22.00 7.12
C LEU A 108 10.23 -22.65 8.38
N LEU A 109 10.81 -21.85 9.28
CA LEU A 109 11.36 -22.33 10.53
C LEU A 109 10.28 -22.88 11.47
N VAL A 110 9.15 -22.20 11.57
CA VAL A 110 7.98 -22.69 12.33
C VAL A 110 7.46 -24.00 11.76
N ALA A 111 7.41 -24.15 10.44
CA ALA A 111 7.03 -25.43 9.81
C ALA A 111 8.03 -26.55 10.13
N ARG A 112 9.34 -26.27 10.17
CA ARG A 112 10.37 -27.21 10.57
C ARG A 112 10.27 -27.61 12.04
N LEU A 113 10.07 -26.65 12.92
CA LEU A 113 9.85 -26.89 14.35
C LEU A 113 8.63 -27.80 14.61
N ALA A 114 7.58 -27.68 13.80
CA ALA A 114 6.40 -28.56 13.90
C ALA A 114 6.71 -30.02 13.52
N MET A 115 7.78 -30.27 12.76
CA MET A 115 8.20 -31.62 12.35
C MET A 115 9.33 -32.18 13.22
N SER A 116 10.22 -31.33 13.71
CA SER A 116 11.37 -31.70 14.50
C SER A 116 11.71 -30.62 15.51
N ASP A 117 11.45 -30.88 16.79
CA ASP A 117 11.76 -29.94 17.87
C ASP A 117 13.26 -30.00 18.19
N SER A 118 13.95 -28.89 17.96
CA SER A 118 15.38 -28.71 18.17
C SER A 118 15.64 -27.35 18.82
N GLU A 119 16.49 -27.30 19.83
CA GLU A 119 16.90 -26.04 20.48
C GLU A 119 17.59 -25.10 19.49
N SER A 120 18.40 -25.64 18.58
CA SER A 120 19.03 -24.86 17.52
C SER A 120 18.01 -24.13 16.64
N LEU A 121 16.90 -24.78 16.25
CA LEU A 121 15.82 -24.14 15.47
C LEU A 121 15.08 -23.09 16.29
N ARG A 122 14.95 -23.28 17.61
CA ARG A 122 14.35 -22.28 18.50
C ARG A 122 15.22 -21.05 18.63
N ASP A 123 16.55 -21.23 18.74
CA ASP A 123 17.49 -20.11 18.79
C ASP A 123 17.53 -19.33 17.49
N GLU A 124 17.50 -20.01 16.35
CA GLU A 124 17.38 -19.38 15.05
C GLU A 124 16.06 -18.57 14.92
N LEU A 125 14.96 -19.14 15.41
CA LEU A 125 13.68 -18.42 15.44
C LEU A 125 13.73 -17.16 16.33
N ARG A 126 14.35 -17.25 17.52
CA ARG A 126 14.56 -16.08 18.39
C ARG A 126 15.37 -15.00 17.69
N HIS A 127 16.43 -15.39 16.99
CA HIS A 127 17.25 -14.47 16.21
C HIS A 127 16.45 -13.80 15.09
N LEU A 128 15.72 -14.56 14.28
CA LEU A 128 14.90 -13.99 13.20
C LEU A 128 13.78 -13.06 13.72
N LEU A 129 13.19 -13.38 14.88
CA LEU A 129 12.20 -12.50 15.52
C LEU A 129 12.82 -11.19 16.00
N ALA A 130 14.05 -11.22 16.53
CA ALA A 130 14.79 -10.02 16.90
C ALA A 130 15.05 -9.15 15.66
N VAL A 131 15.56 -9.74 14.58
CA VAL A 131 15.77 -9.01 13.29
C VAL A 131 14.46 -8.43 12.75
N GLN A 132 13.35 -9.16 12.82
CA GLN A 132 12.03 -8.65 12.42
C GLN A 132 11.61 -7.44 13.25
N PHE A 133 11.88 -7.46 14.55
CA PHE A 133 11.57 -6.35 15.44
C PHE A 133 12.42 -5.11 15.10
N ASP A 134 13.72 -5.30 14.85
CA ASP A 134 14.63 -4.22 14.46
C ASP A 134 14.19 -3.57 13.12
N LEU A 135 13.75 -4.38 12.15
CA LEU A 135 13.16 -3.87 10.91
C LEU A 135 11.91 -3.03 11.16
N LYS A 136 11.02 -3.45 12.07
CA LYS A 136 9.83 -2.67 12.45
C LYS A 136 10.19 -1.33 13.09
N LEU A 137 11.21 -1.32 13.96
CA LEU A 137 11.72 -0.07 14.53
C LEU A 137 12.26 0.86 13.46
N ARG A 138 13.06 0.34 12.53
CA ARG A 138 13.60 1.11 11.42
C ARG A 138 12.50 1.67 10.52
N PHE A 139 11.48 0.89 10.21
CA PHE A 139 10.29 1.36 9.49
C PHE A 139 9.64 2.56 10.19
N SER A 140 9.41 2.44 11.50
CA SER A 140 8.81 3.51 12.29
C SER A 140 9.67 4.77 12.33
N GLN A 141 11.00 4.62 12.35
CA GLN A 141 11.95 5.74 12.28
C GLN A 141 11.85 6.47 10.95
N VAL A 142 11.89 5.74 9.83
CA VAL A 142 11.77 6.31 8.48
C VAL A 142 10.43 7.06 8.31
N GLU A 143 9.33 6.48 8.75
CA GLU A 143 8.02 7.14 8.67
C GLU A 143 7.93 8.39 9.56
N ARG A 144 8.54 8.35 10.75
CA ARG A 144 8.65 9.53 11.62
C ARG A 144 9.41 10.66 10.94
N ASP A 145 10.56 10.34 10.34
CA ASP A 145 11.42 11.34 9.71
C ASP A 145 10.74 11.97 8.48
N ARG A 146 10.07 11.18 7.67
CA ARG A 146 9.24 11.67 6.56
C ARG A 146 8.08 12.56 7.03
N THR A 147 7.47 12.21 8.16
CA THR A 147 6.40 13.01 8.74
C THR A 147 6.92 14.34 9.26
N ALA A 148 8.10 14.35 9.88
CA ALA A 148 8.77 15.56 10.34
C ALA A 148 9.12 16.50 9.17
N GLU A 149 9.68 15.98 8.07
CA GLU A 149 9.93 16.75 6.86
C GLU A 149 8.66 17.35 6.25
N ARG A 150 7.57 16.57 6.23
CA ARG A 150 6.27 17.06 5.75
C ARG A 150 5.73 18.17 6.62
N LEU A 151 5.84 18.03 7.94
CA LEU A 151 5.45 19.06 8.90
C LEU A 151 6.24 20.35 8.68
N GLN A 152 7.55 20.26 8.55
CA GLN A 152 8.40 21.42 8.28
C GLN A 152 7.98 22.16 7.00
N LYS A 153 7.71 21.43 5.91
CA LYS A 153 7.22 22.02 4.66
C LYS A 153 5.87 22.74 4.83
N LEU A 154 4.97 22.18 5.62
CA LEU A 154 3.68 22.82 5.91
C LEU A 154 3.86 24.09 6.76
N ASP A 155 4.74 24.08 7.76
CA ASP A 155 5.06 25.25 8.57
C ASP A 155 5.65 26.39 7.73
N GLU A 156 6.55 26.05 6.79
CA GLU A 156 7.08 27.04 5.84
C GLU A 156 5.98 27.62 4.93
N GLN A 157 5.04 26.78 4.45
CA GLN A 157 3.91 27.26 3.64
C GLN A 157 2.99 28.17 4.45
N LEU A 158 2.70 27.84 5.70
CA LEU A 158 1.89 28.67 6.59
C LEU A 158 2.56 30.03 6.84
N ARG A 159 3.86 30.07 7.10
CA ARG A 159 4.62 31.31 7.25
C ARG A 159 4.52 32.18 5.99
N ARG A 160 4.80 31.60 4.81
CA ARG A 160 4.69 32.34 3.53
C ARG A 160 3.29 32.91 3.29
N LEU A 161 2.25 32.14 3.59
CA LEU A 161 0.87 32.62 3.47
C LEU A 161 0.57 33.74 4.48
N ALA A 162 1.06 33.62 5.71
CA ALA A 162 0.88 34.67 6.72
C ALA A 162 1.61 35.96 6.33
N ASP A 163 2.83 35.87 5.83
CA ASP A 163 3.66 37.00 5.40
C ASP A 163 3.06 37.69 4.17
N SER A 164 2.51 36.94 3.23
CA SER A 164 1.89 37.48 2.00
C SER A 164 0.42 37.82 2.14
N ARG A 165 -0.19 37.66 3.32
CA ARG A 165 -1.64 37.82 3.54
C ARG A 165 -2.18 39.17 3.06
N ALA A 166 -1.50 40.26 3.39
CA ALA A 166 -1.97 41.63 3.03
C ALA A 166 -1.96 41.84 1.52
N GLU A 167 -0.90 41.38 0.84
CA GLU A 167 -0.76 41.46 -0.60
C GLU A 167 -1.81 40.59 -1.34
N LEU A 168 -2.02 39.36 -0.86
CA LEU A 168 -3.03 38.46 -1.43
C LEU A 168 -4.44 39.02 -1.29
N LEU A 169 -4.78 39.58 -0.13
CA LEU A 169 -6.09 40.20 0.10
C LEU A 169 -6.32 41.39 -0.84
N GLU A 170 -5.33 42.28 -1.00
CA GLU A 170 -5.44 43.43 -1.90
C GLU A 170 -5.59 42.97 -3.36
N LYS A 171 -4.81 42.00 -3.78
CA LYS A 171 -4.90 41.44 -5.14
C LYS A 171 -6.25 40.80 -5.42
N GLU A 172 -6.80 40.08 -4.46
CA GLU A 172 -8.11 39.44 -4.59
C GLU A 172 -9.23 40.48 -4.59
N PHE A 173 -9.15 41.49 -3.72
CA PHE A 173 -10.09 42.62 -3.67
C PHE A 173 -10.15 43.34 -5.02
N LEU A 174 -8.99 43.69 -5.61
CA LEU A 174 -8.92 44.33 -6.92
C LEU A 174 -9.50 43.44 -8.03
N SER A 175 -9.25 42.13 -7.98
CA SER A 175 -9.81 41.19 -8.95
C SER A 175 -11.34 41.11 -8.87
N LEU A 176 -11.89 41.02 -7.66
CA LEU A 176 -13.33 40.97 -7.43
C LEU A 176 -14.02 42.31 -7.81
N THR A 177 -13.37 43.43 -7.51
CA THR A 177 -13.87 44.75 -7.88
C THR A 177 -13.96 44.92 -9.39
N LYS A 178 -12.92 44.55 -10.14
CA LYS A 178 -12.94 44.54 -11.62
C LYS A 178 -14.04 43.64 -12.18
N SER A 179 -14.26 42.50 -11.56
CA SER A 179 -15.30 41.53 -11.98
C SER A 179 -16.70 42.15 -11.74
N SER A 180 -16.90 42.81 -10.61
CA SER A 180 -18.13 43.55 -10.29
C SER A 180 -18.41 44.66 -11.30
N GLU A 181 -17.43 45.45 -11.69
CA GLU A 181 -17.55 46.50 -12.70
C GLU A 181 -17.94 45.95 -14.07
N ARG A 182 -17.31 44.82 -14.49
CA ARG A 182 -17.69 44.15 -15.73
C ARG A 182 -19.13 43.64 -15.72
N LEU A 183 -19.61 43.12 -14.59
CA LEU A 183 -21.00 42.70 -14.45
C LEU A 183 -21.98 43.90 -14.48
N LYS A 184 -21.63 45.04 -13.88
CA LYS A 184 -22.43 46.28 -13.96
C LYS A 184 -22.50 46.81 -15.39
N ALA A 185 -21.38 46.84 -16.14
CA ALA A 185 -21.33 47.22 -17.53
C ALA A 185 -22.25 46.34 -18.39
N LYS A 186 -22.12 44.98 -18.26
CA LYS A 186 -22.99 44.05 -18.99
C LYS A 186 -24.49 44.24 -18.69
N ARG A 187 -24.83 44.53 -17.45
CA ARG A 187 -26.24 44.84 -17.08
C ARG A 187 -26.74 46.12 -17.71
N LYS A 188 -25.90 47.15 -17.79
CA LYS A 188 -26.24 48.43 -18.42
C LYS A 188 -26.46 48.26 -19.93
N ASP A 189 -25.58 47.50 -20.60
CA ASP A 189 -25.71 47.21 -22.02
C ASP A 189 -26.94 46.35 -22.31
N ALA A 190 -27.24 45.34 -21.48
CA ALA A 190 -28.44 44.52 -21.61
C ALA A 190 -29.74 45.32 -21.36
N ALA A 191 -29.72 46.30 -20.47
CA ALA A 191 -30.85 47.22 -20.24
C ALA A 191 -31.07 48.20 -21.41
N ALA A 192 -29.99 48.68 -22.03
CA ALA A 192 -30.03 49.54 -23.21
C ALA A 192 -30.48 48.82 -24.50
N ALA A 193 -30.21 47.50 -24.58
CA ALA A 193 -30.60 46.69 -25.74
C ALA A 193 -32.06 46.19 -25.71
N LYS A 194 -32.85 46.51 -24.66
CA LYS A 194 -34.26 46.11 -24.60
C LYS A 194 -35.10 47.09 -25.41
N PRO A 195 -35.65 46.73 -26.58
CA PRO A 195 -36.43 47.63 -27.40
C PRO A 195 -37.72 48.01 -26.65
N ALA A 196 -38.03 49.33 -26.66
CA ALA A 196 -39.27 49.84 -26.17
C ALA A 196 -40.45 49.10 -26.86
N GLY A 197 -41.18 48.36 -26.05
CA GLY A 197 -42.32 47.59 -26.51
C GLY A 197 -43.29 48.49 -27.28
N LYS A 198 -43.56 48.11 -28.50
CA LYS A 198 -44.61 48.67 -29.32
C LYS A 198 -45.94 48.62 -28.55
N SER A 199 -46.41 49.72 -28.05
CA SER A 199 -47.82 49.91 -27.78
C SER A 199 -48.52 50.08 -29.13
N THR A 200 -49.30 49.14 -29.53
CA THR A 200 -50.26 49.22 -30.60
C THR A 200 -51.64 49.46 -30.02
N PRO A 201 -52.43 50.32 -30.63
CA PRO A 201 -53.73 50.74 -30.16
C PRO A 201 -54.80 49.71 -30.19
#